data_e26a44fa5b88d87ef516a4d472e4227c
#
_entry.id   e26a44fa5b88d87ef516a4d472e4227c
#
_cell.length_a   1.000
_cell.length_b   1.000
_cell.length_c   1.000
_cell.angle_alpha   90.00
_cell.angle_beta   90.00
_cell.angle_gamma   90.00
#
_symmetry.space_group_name_H-M   'P 1'
#
loop_
_entity.id
_entity.type
_entity.pdbx_description
1 polymer ?
#
loop_
_entity_poly.entity_id
_entity_poly.type
_entity_poly.pdbx_seq_one_letter_code
_entity_poly.pdbx_strand_id
1 'polypeptide(L)'
;MSTETEETYFFKKLTFWELELEKSGDESVESILSMQKTEANSQFFKFIKENYKDWVNGVDAPLLSHNLVRKKVLPLMEENKPTYLIVIDNLRYDQWKIIEPTIIKDFEVVKDEMYYSILPTATQYSRNAIFAG
;
A
#
# COMPACT_ATOMS: atom_id res chain seq x y z
N MET A 1 10.36 8.21 -11.43
CA MET A 1 8.89 8.28 -11.50
C MET A 1 8.36 6.95 -11.00
N SER A 2 7.70 6.89 -9.85
CA SER A 2 6.95 5.68 -9.48
C SER A 2 5.66 5.72 -10.28
N THR A 3 5.58 4.93 -11.32
CA THR A 3 4.34 4.69 -12.03
C THR A 3 3.45 3.90 -11.07
N GLU A 4 2.37 4.53 -10.61
CA GLU A 4 1.30 3.83 -9.93
C GLU A 4 0.80 2.74 -10.89
N THR A 5 0.78 1.48 -10.43
CA THR A 5 0.28 0.39 -11.27
C THR A 5 -1.24 0.44 -11.35
N GLU A 6 -1.82 -0.14 -12.40
CA GLU A 6 -3.28 -0.23 -12.54
C GLU A 6 -3.93 -0.88 -11.32
N GLU A 7 -3.27 -1.90 -10.75
CA GLU A 7 -3.75 -2.62 -9.56
C GLU A 7 -3.79 -1.73 -8.32
N THR A 8 -2.74 -0.91 -8.10
CA THR A 8 -2.70 0.00 -6.95
C THR A 8 -3.70 1.13 -7.09
N TYR A 9 -3.86 1.67 -8.29
CA TYR A 9 -4.89 2.67 -8.59
C TYR A 9 -6.30 2.11 -8.34
N PHE A 10 -6.58 0.90 -8.84
CA PHE A 10 -7.88 0.26 -8.67
C PHE A 10 -8.18 -0.03 -7.19
N PHE A 11 -7.20 -0.50 -6.44
CA PHE A 11 -7.33 -0.72 -4.99
C PHE A 11 -7.69 0.58 -4.24
N LYS A 12 -6.98 1.68 -4.51
CA LYS A 12 -7.29 2.99 -3.92
C LYS A 12 -8.72 3.43 -4.22
N LYS A 13 -9.17 3.21 -5.45
CA LYS A 13 -10.51 3.57 -5.90
C LYS A 13 -11.60 2.73 -5.23
N LEU A 14 -11.40 1.42 -5.09
CA LEU A 14 -12.31 0.55 -4.34
C LEU A 14 -12.41 0.97 -2.87
N THR A 15 -11.29 1.27 -2.23
CA THR A 15 -11.26 1.75 -0.84
C THR A 15 -12.03 3.07 -0.69
N PHE A 16 -11.86 4.00 -1.62
CA PHE A 16 -12.62 5.25 -1.63
C PHE A 16 -14.13 5.00 -1.68
N TRP A 17 -14.59 4.17 -2.61
CA TRP A 17 -16.01 3.86 -2.74
C TRP A 17 -16.56 3.11 -1.52
N GLU A 18 -15.77 2.24 -0.90
CA GLU A 18 -16.16 1.54 0.33
C GLU A 18 -16.44 2.55 1.46
N LEU A 19 -15.53 3.49 1.68
CA LEU A 19 -15.70 4.54 2.70
C LEU A 19 -16.88 5.50 2.41
N GLU A 20 -17.16 5.81 1.13
CA GLU A 20 -18.31 6.62 0.76
C GLU A 20 -19.63 5.88 0.97
N LEU A 21 -19.67 4.57 0.67
CA LEU A 21 -20.86 3.74 0.87
C LEU A 21 -21.19 3.52 2.34
N GLU A 22 -20.16 3.31 3.19
CA GLU A 22 -20.38 3.23 4.64
C GLU A 22 -21.08 4.48 5.19
N LYS A 23 -20.82 5.64 4.60
CA LYS A 23 -21.50 6.88 4.97
C LYS A 23 -22.95 6.97 4.45
N SER A 24 -23.23 6.38 3.29
CA SER A 24 -24.54 6.48 2.63
C SER A 24 -25.57 5.46 3.11
N GLY A 25 -25.12 4.28 3.57
CA GLY A 25 -25.97 3.19 4.03
C GLY A 25 -26.85 2.53 2.94
N ASP A 26 -26.44 2.60 1.67
CA ASP A 26 -27.19 2.02 0.55
C ASP A 26 -26.79 0.55 0.31
N GLU A 27 -27.62 -0.37 0.83
CA GLU A 27 -27.41 -1.82 0.72
C GLU A 27 -27.37 -2.34 -0.73
N SER A 28 -28.02 -1.65 -1.67
CA SER A 28 -28.07 -2.09 -3.06
C SER A 28 -26.71 -1.94 -3.75
N VAL A 29 -25.93 -0.95 -3.36
CA VAL A 29 -24.60 -0.68 -3.91
C VAL A 29 -23.52 -1.53 -3.22
N GLU A 30 -23.75 -1.92 -1.96
CA GLU A 30 -22.84 -2.84 -1.23
C GLU A 30 -22.62 -4.18 -1.94
N SER A 31 -23.68 -4.76 -2.49
CA SER A 31 -23.59 -6.04 -3.22
C SER A 31 -22.74 -5.92 -4.47
N ILE A 32 -22.85 -4.81 -5.20
CA ILE A 32 -22.04 -4.54 -6.40
C ILE A 32 -20.58 -4.35 -6.03
N LEU A 33 -20.31 -3.57 -4.98
CA LEU A 33 -18.94 -3.35 -4.49
C LEU A 33 -18.29 -4.66 -4.03
N SER A 34 -19.03 -5.52 -3.32
CA SER A 34 -18.55 -6.83 -2.89
C SER A 34 -18.16 -7.72 -4.08
N MET A 35 -18.96 -7.72 -5.15
CA MET A 35 -18.63 -8.44 -6.38
C MET A 35 -17.35 -7.88 -7.03
N GLN A 36 -17.22 -6.56 -7.12
CA GLN A 36 -16.03 -5.92 -7.68
C GLN A 36 -14.77 -6.21 -6.85
N LYS A 37 -14.87 -6.22 -5.52
CA LYS A 37 -13.76 -6.61 -4.63
C LYS A 37 -13.34 -8.07 -4.85
N THR A 38 -14.28 -8.97 -5.00
CA THR A 38 -14.02 -10.39 -5.27
C THR A 38 -13.30 -10.58 -6.61
N GLU A 39 -13.75 -9.90 -7.64
CA GLU A 39 -13.13 -9.93 -8.97
C GLU A 39 -11.72 -9.32 -8.93
N ALA A 40 -11.56 -8.16 -8.27
CA ALA A 40 -10.27 -7.50 -8.10
C ALA A 40 -9.26 -8.41 -7.37
N ASN A 41 -9.68 -9.09 -6.31
CA ASN A 41 -8.84 -10.05 -5.59
C ASN A 41 -8.42 -11.23 -6.48
N SER A 42 -9.32 -11.72 -7.31
CA SER A 42 -9.04 -12.81 -8.26
C SER A 42 -8.00 -12.40 -9.30
N GLN A 43 -8.15 -11.20 -9.84
CA GLN A 43 -7.21 -10.65 -10.83
C GLN A 43 -5.85 -10.33 -10.19
N PHE A 44 -5.85 -9.73 -9.02
CA PHE A 44 -4.64 -9.45 -8.26
C PHE A 44 -3.86 -10.72 -7.90
N PHE A 45 -4.57 -11.79 -7.51
CA PHE A 45 -3.94 -13.08 -7.27
C PHE A 45 -3.22 -13.63 -8.51
N LYS A 46 -3.86 -13.56 -9.69
CA LYS A 46 -3.23 -13.99 -10.96
C LYS A 46 -2.00 -13.14 -11.25
N PHE A 47 -2.14 -11.83 -11.15
CA PHE A 47 -1.05 -10.88 -11.37
C PHE A 47 0.16 -11.18 -10.47
N ILE A 48 -0.05 -11.38 -9.17
CA ILE A 48 1.02 -11.74 -8.23
C ILE A 48 1.64 -13.10 -8.59
N LYS A 49 0.81 -14.10 -8.89
CA LYS A 49 1.28 -15.44 -9.25
C LYS A 49 2.18 -15.45 -10.48
N GLU A 50 1.89 -14.62 -11.46
CA GLU A 50 2.64 -14.52 -12.71
C GLU A 50 3.96 -13.74 -12.53
N ASN A 51 4.00 -12.71 -11.69
CA ASN A 51 5.11 -11.77 -11.64
C ASN A 51 6.02 -11.94 -10.41
N TYR A 52 5.50 -12.41 -9.28
CA TYR A 52 6.19 -12.34 -7.99
C TYR A 52 7.55 -13.05 -7.98
N LYS A 53 7.66 -14.17 -8.67
CA LYS A 53 8.93 -14.93 -8.74
C LYS A 53 10.04 -14.10 -9.40
N ASP A 54 9.71 -13.40 -10.46
CA ASP A 54 10.67 -12.57 -11.20
C ASP A 54 11.04 -11.34 -10.38
N TRP A 55 10.08 -10.73 -9.70
CA TRP A 55 10.32 -9.60 -8.80
C TRP A 55 11.28 -9.92 -7.65
N VAL A 56 11.13 -11.08 -7.00
CA VAL A 56 12.03 -11.51 -5.94
C VAL A 56 13.45 -11.74 -6.46
N ASN A 57 13.58 -12.16 -7.71
CA ASN A 57 14.87 -12.30 -8.39
C ASN A 57 15.40 -10.99 -8.98
N GLY A 58 14.70 -9.88 -8.80
CA GLY A 58 15.14 -8.55 -9.24
C GLY A 58 14.83 -8.21 -10.69
N VAL A 59 14.04 -9.04 -11.40
CA VAL A 59 13.62 -8.78 -12.78
C VAL A 59 12.38 -7.91 -12.77
N ASP A 60 12.48 -6.71 -13.35
CA ASP A 60 11.40 -5.70 -13.46
C ASP A 60 10.62 -5.47 -12.16
N ALA A 61 11.30 -5.60 -11.02
CA ALA A 61 10.70 -5.59 -9.71
C ALA A 61 10.20 -4.19 -9.32
N PRO A 62 8.91 -4.06 -8.93
CA PRO A 62 8.41 -2.85 -8.30
C PRO A 62 9.06 -2.63 -6.93
N LEU A 63 8.59 -1.65 -6.18
CA LEU A 63 9.02 -1.47 -4.80
C LEU A 63 8.47 -2.62 -3.94
N LEU A 64 9.37 -3.41 -3.38
CA LEU A 64 9.07 -4.50 -2.44
C LEU A 64 9.49 -4.13 -1.02
N SER A 65 8.93 -4.83 -0.01
CA SER A 65 9.22 -4.58 1.41
C SER A 65 10.72 -4.44 1.70
N HIS A 66 11.55 -5.37 1.21
CA HIS A 66 12.99 -5.41 1.48
C HIS A 66 13.79 -4.30 0.79
N ASN A 67 13.17 -3.54 -0.10
CA ASN A 67 13.80 -2.40 -0.79
C ASN A 67 13.34 -1.04 -0.24
N LEU A 68 12.34 -1.03 0.66
CA LEU A 68 11.65 0.18 1.06
C LEU A 68 12.58 1.19 1.72
N VAL A 69 13.29 0.78 2.77
CA VAL A 69 14.19 1.68 3.52
C VAL A 69 15.27 2.23 2.59
N ARG A 70 15.94 1.36 1.86
CA ARG A 70 17.04 1.75 0.98
C ARG A 70 16.61 2.69 -0.15
N LYS A 71 15.43 2.42 -0.77
CA LYS A 71 14.98 3.20 -1.94
C LYS A 71 14.16 4.43 -1.59
N LYS A 72 13.50 4.44 -0.42
CA LYS A 72 12.55 5.51 -0.08
C LYS A 72 12.91 6.30 1.18
N VAL A 73 13.56 5.68 2.17
CA VAL A 73 13.89 6.35 3.42
C VAL A 73 15.28 6.97 3.38
N LEU A 74 16.31 6.16 3.09
CA LEU A 74 17.69 6.64 3.09
C LEU A 74 17.93 7.85 2.17
N PRO A 75 17.33 7.93 0.96
CA PRO A 75 17.51 9.11 0.11
C PRO A 75 16.89 10.40 0.65
N LEU A 76 16.00 10.31 1.65
CA LEU A 76 15.40 11.49 2.29
C LEU A 76 16.20 11.97 3.51
N MET A 77 17.17 11.19 3.96
CA MET A 77 18.01 11.57 5.10
C MET A 77 19.02 12.63 4.67
N GLU A 78 18.94 13.80 5.30
CA GLU A 78 19.89 14.91 5.10
C GLU A 78 20.78 15.04 6.33
N GLU A 79 22.05 15.37 6.11
CA GLU A 79 22.96 15.74 7.20
C GLU A 79 22.39 16.94 7.95
N ASN A 80 22.33 16.85 9.26
CA ASN A 80 21.81 17.89 10.18
C ASN A 80 20.29 18.13 10.17
N LYS A 81 19.48 17.25 9.55
CA LYS A 81 18.03 17.28 9.72
C LYS A 81 17.52 15.97 10.35
N PRO A 82 16.73 16.05 11.42
CA PRO A 82 16.15 14.84 12.01
C PRO A 82 15.15 14.20 11.04
N THR A 83 15.33 12.91 10.80
CA THR A 83 14.41 12.07 10.02
C THR A 83 13.79 11.03 10.94
N TYR A 84 12.48 10.92 10.94
CA TYR A 84 11.74 9.95 11.74
C TYR A 84 11.05 8.94 10.81
N LEU A 85 11.36 7.66 10.99
CA LEU A 85 10.65 6.57 10.33
C LEU A 85 9.64 5.99 11.32
N ILE A 86 8.35 6.19 11.03
CA ILE A 86 7.26 5.64 11.82
C ILE A 86 6.68 4.44 11.06
N VAL A 87 6.73 3.26 11.67
CA VAL A 87 6.14 2.03 11.12
C VAL A 87 4.95 1.65 11.97
N ILE A 88 3.78 1.67 11.36
CA ILE A 88 2.54 1.23 12.01
C ILE A 88 2.18 -0.12 11.43
N ASP A 89 2.37 -1.16 12.24
CA ASP A 89 2.07 -2.53 11.86
C ASP A 89 0.55 -2.74 11.77
N ASN A 90 0.13 -3.51 10.77
CA ASN A 90 -1.27 -3.88 10.54
C ASN A 90 -2.24 -2.70 10.29
N LEU A 91 -1.73 -1.52 9.95
CA LEU A 91 -2.57 -0.40 9.52
C LEU A 91 -3.05 -0.62 8.09
N ARG A 92 -4.36 -0.72 7.88
CA ARG A 92 -4.96 -0.82 6.54
C ARG A 92 -5.07 0.54 5.88
N TYR A 93 -5.15 0.55 4.55
CA TYR A 93 -5.24 1.79 3.78
C TYR A 93 -6.54 2.58 4.03
N ASP A 94 -7.66 1.89 4.24
CA ASP A 94 -8.93 2.51 4.64
C ASP A 94 -8.81 3.23 6.00
N GLN A 95 -8.16 2.60 6.97
CA GLN A 95 -7.88 3.21 8.28
C GLN A 95 -6.97 4.43 8.15
N TRP A 96 -5.94 4.35 7.29
CA TRP A 96 -5.11 5.51 6.97
C TRP A 96 -5.96 6.66 6.44
N LYS A 97 -6.85 6.41 5.48
CA LYS A 97 -7.71 7.46 4.89
C LYS A 97 -8.68 8.08 5.89
N ILE A 98 -9.06 7.37 6.95
CA ILE A 98 -9.88 7.91 8.04
C ILE A 98 -9.05 8.86 8.94
N ILE A 99 -7.80 8.52 9.24
CA ILE A 99 -6.95 9.34 10.15
C ILE A 99 -6.19 10.45 9.43
N GLU A 100 -5.92 10.33 8.14
CA GLU A 100 -5.18 11.28 7.32
C GLU A 100 -5.68 12.73 7.48
N PRO A 101 -7.01 13.04 7.47
CA PRO A 101 -7.51 14.40 7.68
C PRO A 101 -7.13 15.02 9.02
N THR A 102 -6.78 14.20 10.00
CA THR A 102 -6.27 14.69 11.30
C THR A 102 -4.77 14.98 11.23
N ILE A 103 -4.03 14.11 10.56
CA ILE A 103 -2.56 14.24 10.43
C ILE A 103 -2.18 15.46 9.59
N ILE A 104 -2.89 15.73 8.50
CA ILE A 104 -2.57 16.87 7.60
C ILE A 104 -2.84 18.25 8.23
N LYS A 105 -3.43 18.33 9.42
CA LYS A 105 -3.56 19.59 10.14
C LYS A 105 -2.22 20.11 10.65
N ASP A 106 -1.30 19.19 10.96
CA ASP A 106 -0.01 19.49 11.58
C ASP A 106 1.17 19.10 10.66
N PHE A 107 0.93 18.28 9.63
CA PHE A 107 1.95 17.76 8.73
C PHE A 107 1.54 17.89 7.27
N GLU A 108 2.51 18.18 6.41
CA GLU A 108 2.32 18.13 4.95
C GLU A 108 2.59 16.71 4.43
N VAL A 109 1.64 16.14 3.69
CA VAL A 109 1.85 14.87 2.98
C VAL A 109 2.52 15.15 1.64
N VAL A 110 3.82 14.95 1.57
CA VAL A 110 4.60 15.19 0.34
C VAL A 110 4.39 14.07 -0.69
N LYS A 111 4.21 12.82 -0.22
CA LYS A 111 3.98 11.65 -1.08
C LYS A 111 3.09 10.62 -0.39
N ASP A 112 2.20 10.02 -1.17
CA ASP A 112 1.40 8.84 -0.83
C ASP A 112 1.69 7.75 -1.87
N GLU A 113 2.53 6.78 -1.52
CA GLU A 113 2.97 5.71 -2.42
C GLU A 113 2.66 4.34 -1.81
N MET A 114 2.40 3.36 -2.65
CA MET A 114 2.23 1.97 -2.27
C MET A 114 3.45 1.13 -2.64
N TYR A 115 3.64 0.03 -1.94
CA TYR A 115 4.64 -0.98 -2.26
C TYR A 115 4.02 -2.37 -2.13
N TYR A 116 4.63 -3.36 -2.77
CA TYR A 116 4.21 -4.75 -2.64
C TYR A 116 4.91 -5.41 -1.45
N SER A 117 4.11 -5.99 -0.57
CA SER A 117 4.66 -6.78 0.53
C SER A 117 5.28 -8.07 0.00
N ILE A 118 6.38 -8.50 0.62
CA ILE A 118 6.89 -9.85 0.36
C ILE A 118 5.92 -10.91 0.91
N LEU A 119 5.94 -12.08 0.30
CA LEU A 119 5.16 -13.22 0.74
C LEU A 119 6.00 -14.17 1.62
N PRO A 120 5.44 -14.73 2.68
CA PRO A 120 4.09 -14.48 3.19
C PRO A 120 3.98 -13.10 3.86
N THR A 121 2.78 -12.51 3.80
CA THR A 121 2.52 -11.18 4.37
C THR A 121 2.41 -11.18 5.92
N ALA A 122 2.72 -12.28 6.55
CA ALA A 122 2.72 -12.37 8.01
C ALA A 122 3.75 -11.41 8.62
N THR A 123 3.36 -10.72 9.69
CA THR A 123 4.12 -9.65 10.36
C THR A 123 5.59 -9.99 10.59
N GLN A 124 5.87 -11.20 11.07
CA GLN A 124 7.23 -11.66 11.37
C GLN A 124 8.16 -11.72 10.13
N TYR A 125 7.60 -11.82 8.93
CA TYR A 125 8.37 -11.83 7.69
C TYR A 125 8.32 -10.46 7.01
N SER A 126 7.13 -9.95 6.70
CA SER A 126 6.96 -8.75 5.90
C SER A 126 7.46 -7.49 6.60
N ARG A 127 7.20 -7.33 7.91
CA ARG A 127 7.71 -6.21 8.69
C ARG A 127 9.24 -6.26 8.81
N ASN A 128 9.80 -7.42 9.13
CA ASN A 128 11.24 -7.56 9.24
C ASN A 128 11.96 -7.31 7.91
N ALA A 129 11.35 -7.70 6.80
CA ALA A 129 11.88 -7.44 5.47
C ALA A 129 12.05 -5.94 5.17
N ILE A 130 11.22 -5.07 5.73
CA ILE A 130 11.34 -3.60 5.55
C ILE A 130 12.74 -3.12 5.94
N PHE A 131 13.33 -3.73 6.97
CA PHE A 131 14.63 -3.36 7.52
C PHE A 131 15.79 -4.26 7.05
N ALA A 132 15.54 -5.25 6.22
CA ALA A 132 16.52 -6.25 5.82
C ALA A 132 17.31 -5.93 4.55
N GLY A 133 16.94 -4.86 3.83
CA GLY A 133 17.53 -4.52 2.54
C GLY A 133 18.41 -3.28 2.52
#